data_98a2488d5a4de476ce710727a4694979
#
_entry.id   98a2488d5a4de476ce710727a4694979
#
_cell.length_a   1.000
_cell.length_b   1.000
_cell.length_c   1.000
_cell.angle_alpha   90.00
_cell.angle_beta   90.00
_cell.angle_gamma   90.00
#
_symmetry.space_group_name_H-M   'P 1'
#
loop_
_entity.id
_entity.type
_entity.pdbx_description
1 polymer ?
#
loop_
_entity_poly.entity_id
_entity_poly.type
_entity_poly.pdbx_seq_one_letter_code
_entity_poly.pdbx_strand_id
1 'polypeptide(L)'
;MFARQALRSALPQASVRSFSSSAVNNRAVAVLGASGGIGQPLSLLLKQNPLVSDLRLYDVRLAPGVAADISHVNTPSTTTGYQADQLGEALKDVEVIVIPAGVPRKPGMTRDDLFNTNASIVRDLAKKAAEVAPNAHLLIISNPVNSTVPIVAEVFKKAGVYDPKKLYGVTTLDVTRASTFLSGISGKKPVDTIVPVVGGHSGVTIVPLLSQANGGDAVAKGEQYEKLVHRIQFGGDEVVKAKDGAGSATLSMAYAAAVFSDSLLKALNGEKGIKECAYVESPLYKDQGATFFATPVTLGKNGVEEIHPVGKVSAEEEKLLEAAVPELAKNIKKGVEWVAANP
;
A
#
# COMPACT_ATOMS: atom_id res chain seq x y z
N MET A 1 37.86 75.79 -18.37
CA MET A 1 36.85 75.02 -19.11
C MET A 1 37.28 73.59 -19.05
N PHE A 2 36.76 72.75 -18.09
CA PHE A 2 37.04 71.32 -17.99
C PHE A 2 35.76 70.57 -18.19
N ALA A 3 35.68 69.79 -19.28
CA ALA A 3 34.59 68.91 -19.60
C ALA A 3 34.68 67.63 -18.77
N ARG A 4 33.66 67.34 -17.94
CA ARG A 4 33.50 66.03 -17.24
C ARG A 4 32.77 65.08 -18.17
N GLN A 5 33.48 64.05 -18.67
CA GLN A 5 32.94 62.88 -19.31
C GLN A 5 32.40 61.96 -18.22
N ALA A 6 31.08 61.68 -18.24
CA ALA A 6 30.43 60.70 -17.39
C ALA A 6 30.52 59.31 -18.04
N LEU A 7 31.30 58.39 -17.46
CA LEU A 7 31.25 56.96 -17.79
C LEU A 7 29.96 56.36 -17.21
N ARG A 8 29.06 55.96 -18.10
CA ARG A 8 27.96 55.10 -17.74
C ARG A 8 28.45 53.65 -17.75
N SER A 9 28.67 53.04 -16.61
CA SER A 9 28.90 51.61 -16.46
C SER A 9 27.55 50.87 -16.65
N ALA A 10 27.48 50.10 -17.72
CA ALA A 10 26.38 49.16 -17.94
C ALA A 10 26.55 47.96 -16.99
N LEU A 11 25.66 47.82 -16.03
CA LEU A 11 25.53 46.60 -15.23
C LEU A 11 25.00 45.44 -16.11
N PRO A 12 25.56 44.24 -16.02
CA PRO A 12 25.01 43.11 -16.73
C PRO A 12 23.63 42.75 -16.17
N GLN A 13 22.63 42.67 -17.04
CA GLN A 13 21.30 42.12 -16.67
C GLN A 13 21.50 40.67 -16.28
N ALA A 14 21.28 40.39 -14.96
CA ALA A 14 21.19 39.03 -14.50
C ALA A 14 19.97 38.35 -15.15
N SER A 15 20.22 37.37 -15.97
CA SER A 15 19.21 36.48 -16.53
C SER A 15 18.54 35.76 -15.37
N VAL A 16 17.33 36.19 -15.01
CA VAL A 16 16.46 35.46 -14.12
C VAL A 16 16.06 34.18 -14.84
N ARG A 17 16.72 33.08 -14.53
CA ARG A 17 16.26 31.75 -14.91
C ARG A 17 14.91 31.54 -14.25
N SER A 18 13.85 31.64 -15.04
CA SER A 18 12.52 31.14 -14.62
C SER A 18 12.68 29.65 -14.32
N PHE A 19 12.70 29.30 -13.05
CA PHE A 19 12.42 27.93 -12.65
C PHE A 19 10.97 27.68 -13.04
N SER A 20 10.77 26.96 -14.15
CA SER A 20 9.50 26.35 -14.45
C SER A 20 9.22 25.36 -13.30
N SER A 21 8.46 25.78 -12.30
CA SER A 21 7.88 24.84 -11.36
C SER A 21 6.94 23.99 -12.20
N SER A 22 7.35 22.76 -12.51
CA SER A 22 6.39 21.75 -12.94
C SER A 22 5.30 21.76 -11.87
N ALA A 23 4.08 22.13 -12.25
CA ALA A 23 2.97 22.19 -11.32
C ALA A 23 2.89 20.82 -10.65
N VAL A 24 3.25 20.75 -9.37
CA VAL A 24 3.05 19.58 -8.56
C VAL A 24 1.54 19.42 -8.48
N ASN A 25 0.99 18.44 -9.18
CA ASN A 25 -0.42 18.12 -9.09
C ASN A 25 -0.66 17.54 -7.70
N ASN A 26 -1.12 18.38 -6.81
CA ASN A 26 -1.53 18.00 -5.48
C ASN A 26 -2.77 17.11 -5.57
N ARG A 27 -2.78 16.01 -4.83
CA ARG A 27 -3.77 14.94 -4.96
C ARG A 27 -4.76 14.92 -3.80
N ALA A 28 -6.00 14.55 -4.12
CA ALA A 28 -7.02 14.22 -3.12
C ALA A 28 -6.90 12.75 -2.74
N VAL A 29 -6.70 12.48 -1.45
CA VAL A 29 -6.54 11.13 -0.89
C VAL A 29 -7.59 10.88 0.18
N ALA A 30 -8.29 9.75 0.10
CA ALA A 30 -9.23 9.30 1.13
C ALA A 30 -8.67 8.12 1.93
N VAL A 31 -8.86 8.14 3.25
CA VAL A 31 -8.59 7.02 4.14
C VAL A 31 -9.91 6.50 4.70
N LEU A 32 -10.28 5.28 4.33
CA LEU A 32 -11.50 4.62 4.77
C LEU A 32 -11.20 3.65 5.93
N GLY A 33 -11.63 3.99 7.12
CA GLY A 33 -11.22 3.38 8.38
C GLY A 33 -10.22 4.27 9.15
N ALA A 34 -10.37 5.59 9.00
CA ALA A 34 -9.42 6.59 9.49
C ALA A 34 -9.30 6.65 11.02
N SER A 35 -10.30 6.19 11.77
CA SER A 35 -10.31 6.22 13.23
C SER A 35 -9.72 4.97 13.87
N GLY A 36 -9.37 3.96 13.05
CA GLY A 36 -8.77 2.70 13.51
C GLY A 36 -7.30 2.84 13.89
N GLY A 37 -6.74 1.78 14.50
CA GLY A 37 -5.34 1.76 14.93
C GLY A 37 -4.31 1.87 13.79
N ILE A 38 -4.68 1.56 12.54
CA ILE A 38 -3.88 1.84 11.34
C ILE A 38 -4.26 3.23 10.80
N GLY A 39 -5.55 3.54 10.75
CA GLY A 39 -6.06 4.75 10.11
C GLY A 39 -5.52 6.05 10.69
N GLN A 40 -5.50 6.20 12.02
CA GLN A 40 -5.00 7.42 12.67
C GLN A 40 -3.54 7.71 12.35
N PRO A 41 -2.57 6.80 12.62
CA PRO A 41 -1.17 7.07 12.31
C PRO A 41 -0.92 7.18 10.79
N LEU A 42 -1.65 6.44 9.94
CA LEU A 42 -1.58 6.59 8.49
C LEU A 42 -2.02 7.99 8.05
N SER A 43 -3.13 8.47 8.59
CA SER A 43 -3.65 9.81 8.27
C SER A 43 -2.67 10.91 8.67
N LEU A 44 -1.98 10.76 9.80
CA LEU A 44 -0.91 11.68 10.21
C LEU A 44 0.28 11.66 9.23
N LEU A 45 0.71 10.48 8.78
CA LEU A 45 1.79 10.36 7.81
C LEU A 45 1.41 10.94 6.43
N LEU A 46 0.17 10.71 5.97
CA LEU A 46 -0.34 11.29 4.73
C LEU A 46 -0.52 12.81 4.82
N LYS A 47 -0.91 13.34 5.98
CA LYS A 47 -0.97 14.78 6.24
C LYS A 47 0.38 15.48 6.05
N GLN A 48 1.47 14.78 6.35
CA GLN A 48 2.83 15.29 6.18
C GLN A 48 3.36 15.13 4.75
N ASN A 49 2.70 14.35 3.91
CA ASN A 49 3.14 14.13 2.53
C ASN A 49 2.86 15.38 1.67
N PRO A 50 3.88 15.99 1.06
CA PRO A 50 3.72 17.23 0.28
C PRO A 50 2.90 17.05 -1.02
N LEU A 51 2.68 15.81 -1.45
CA LEU A 51 1.88 15.49 -2.64
C LEU A 51 0.38 15.36 -2.33
N VAL A 52 0.00 15.37 -1.05
CA VAL A 52 -1.39 15.33 -0.59
C VAL A 52 -1.86 16.75 -0.31
N SER A 53 -2.82 17.26 -1.08
CA SER A 53 -3.41 18.59 -0.88
C SER A 53 -4.75 18.54 -0.14
N ASP A 54 -5.50 17.46 -0.35
CA ASP A 54 -6.81 17.24 0.26
C ASP A 54 -6.86 15.83 0.86
N LEU A 55 -6.86 15.76 2.19
CA LEU A 55 -6.91 14.50 2.94
C LEU A 55 -8.32 14.32 3.51
N ARG A 56 -9.01 13.29 3.06
CA ARG A 56 -10.38 12.97 3.46
C ARG A 56 -10.39 11.73 4.35
N LEU A 57 -10.87 11.90 5.55
CA LEU A 57 -10.89 10.85 6.56
C LEU A 57 -12.32 10.36 6.76
N TYR A 58 -12.56 9.09 6.43
CA TYR A 58 -13.87 8.48 6.64
C TYR A 58 -13.78 7.32 7.64
N ASP A 59 -14.73 7.29 8.53
CA ASP A 59 -15.00 6.13 9.39
C ASP A 59 -16.48 6.17 9.84
N VAL A 60 -17.01 5.05 10.28
CA VAL A 60 -18.37 4.99 10.81
C VAL A 60 -18.56 5.82 12.09
N ARG A 61 -17.47 6.11 12.80
CA ARG A 61 -17.42 6.96 14.00
C ARG A 61 -16.08 7.68 14.11
N LEU A 62 -16.06 8.82 14.78
CA LEU A 62 -14.87 9.57 15.22
C LEU A 62 -14.00 10.20 14.13
N ALA A 63 -14.24 9.96 12.84
CA ALA A 63 -13.41 10.54 11.77
C ALA A 63 -13.38 12.09 11.79
N PRO A 64 -14.47 12.82 12.08
CA PRO A 64 -14.40 14.28 12.27
C PRO A 64 -13.46 14.71 13.40
N GLY A 65 -13.41 13.96 14.50
CA GLY A 65 -12.49 14.23 15.62
C GLY A 65 -11.02 14.00 15.23
N VAL A 66 -10.73 12.90 14.52
CA VAL A 66 -9.39 12.62 13.99
C VAL A 66 -8.96 13.70 12.99
N ALA A 67 -9.87 14.12 12.11
CA ALA A 67 -9.59 15.19 11.15
C ALA A 67 -9.32 16.53 11.84
N ALA A 68 -10.10 16.87 12.87
CA ALA A 68 -9.88 18.09 13.64
C ALA A 68 -8.48 18.10 14.28
N ASP A 69 -8.07 17.01 14.94
CA ASP A 69 -6.75 16.88 15.56
C ASP A 69 -5.62 17.00 14.51
N ILE A 70 -5.69 16.24 13.43
CA ILE A 70 -4.70 16.27 12.35
C ILE A 70 -4.67 17.62 11.63
N SER A 71 -5.78 18.35 11.56
CA SER A 71 -5.85 19.67 10.93
C SER A 71 -4.96 20.72 11.64
N HIS A 72 -4.62 20.49 12.91
CA HIS A 72 -3.70 21.34 13.67
C HIS A 72 -2.22 21.18 13.26
N VAL A 73 -1.89 20.15 12.46
CA VAL A 73 -0.55 19.96 11.92
C VAL A 73 -0.31 20.99 10.81
N ASN A 74 0.77 21.78 10.94
CA ASN A 74 1.10 22.94 10.12
C ASN A 74 1.63 22.57 8.71
N THR A 75 0.88 21.77 7.97
CA THR A 75 1.15 21.44 6.56
C THR A 75 0.09 22.08 5.65
N PRO A 76 0.38 22.29 4.36
CA PRO A 76 -0.55 22.98 3.46
C PRO A 76 -1.79 22.15 3.09
N SER A 77 -1.80 20.83 3.37
CA SER A 77 -2.93 19.99 3.00
C SER A 77 -4.17 20.32 3.83
N THR A 78 -5.34 20.35 3.21
CA THR A 78 -6.61 20.40 3.92
C THR A 78 -6.95 19.03 4.49
N THR A 79 -7.71 18.97 5.60
CA THR A 79 -8.15 17.70 6.18
C THR A 79 -9.60 17.81 6.59
N THR A 80 -10.44 16.90 6.07
CA THR A 80 -11.87 16.86 6.36
C THR A 80 -12.29 15.47 6.82
N GLY A 81 -13.09 15.42 7.88
CA GLY A 81 -13.60 14.17 8.44
C GLY A 81 -15.07 13.94 8.04
N TYR A 82 -15.37 12.69 7.69
CA TYR A 82 -16.69 12.23 7.26
C TYR A 82 -17.06 10.98 8.06
N GLN A 83 -18.33 10.81 8.38
CA GLN A 83 -18.79 9.65 9.14
C GLN A 83 -20.15 9.12 8.64
N ALA A 84 -20.49 7.92 9.03
CA ALA A 84 -21.78 7.28 8.77
C ALA A 84 -22.18 7.33 7.26
N ASP A 85 -23.21 8.07 6.93
CA ASP A 85 -23.81 8.18 5.58
C ASP A 85 -23.03 9.08 4.61
N GLN A 86 -21.98 9.76 5.09
CA GLN A 86 -21.20 10.73 4.29
C GLN A 86 -20.10 10.06 3.43
N LEU A 87 -20.11 8.74 3.25
CA LEU A 87 -19.09 8.05 2.45
C LEU A 87 -19.03 8.57 1.00
N GLY A 88 -20.18 8.87 0.39
CA GLY A 88 -20.22 9.43 -0.96
C GLY A 88 -19.53 10.81 -1.05
N GLU A 89 -19.70 11.66 -0.05
CA GLU A 89 -19.03 12.96 0.02
C GLU A 89 -17.52 12.82 0.22
N ALA A 90 -17.11 11.88 1.07
CA ALA A 90 -15.70 11.58 1.31
C ALA A 90 -14.98 11.13 0.03
N LEU A 91 -15.67 10.46 -0.89
CA LEU A 91 -15.09 9.86 -2.10
C LEU A 91 -15.20 10.77 -3.35
N LYS A 92 -15.95 11.86 -3.28
CA LYS A 92 -16.14 12.72 -4.45
C LYS A 92 -14.82 13.33 -4.92
N ASP A 93 -14.48 13.15 -6.21
CA ASP A 93 -13.28 13.68 -6.85
C ASP A 93 -11.94 13.21 -6.20
N VAL A 94 -11.95 12.06 -5.50
CA VAL A 94 -10.75 11.46 -4.90
C VAL A 94 -9.97 10.67 -5.94
N GLU A 95 -8.65 10.80 -5.93
CA GLU A 95 -7.77 10.11 -6.86
C GLU A 95 -7.13 8.85 -6.26
N VAL A 96 -6.92 8.81 -4.94
CA VAL A 96 -6.36 7.66 -4.24
C VAL A 96 -7.20 7.34 -3.00
N ILE A 97 -7.62 6.11 -2.89
CA ILE A 97 -8.42 5.59 -1.78
C ILE A 97 -7.61 4.52 -1.06
N VAL A 98 -7.33 4.75 0.22
CA VAL A 98 -6.62 3.79 1.08
C VAL A 98 -7.63 3.17 2.04
N ILE A 99 -7.72 1.84 2.06
CA ILE A 99 -8.73 1.10 2.83
C ILE A 99 -8.09 0.23 3.90
N PRO A 100 -7.77 0.77 5.08
CA PRO A 100 -7.41 0.01 6.28
C PRO A 100 -8.64 -0.46 7.08
N ALA A 101 -9.86 -0.14 6.64
CA ALA A 101 -11.09 -0.49 7.33
C ALA A 101 -11.23 -1.99 7.56
N GLY A 102 -11.67 -2.36 8.74
CA GLY A 102 -11.90 -3.74 9.13
C GLY A 102 -11.89 -3.89 10.64
N VAL A 103 -12.34 -5.04 11.10
CA VAL A 103 -12.28 -5.39 12.53
C VAL A 103 -11.06 -6.26 12.80
N PRO A 104 -10.35 -6.04 13.91
CA PRO A 104 -9.32 -6.96 14.36
C PRO A 104 -9.97 -8.27 14.85
N ARG A 105 -9.22 -9.37 14.79
CA ARG A 105 -9.66 -10.64 15.37
C ARG A 105 -9.89 -10.46 16.88
N LYS A 106 -11.09 -10.78 17.34
CA LYS A 106 -11.45 -10.77 18.76
C LYS A 106 -11.34 -12.18 19.34
N PRO A 107 -11.13 -12.32 20.65
CA PRO A 107 -11.24 -13.63 21.32
C PRO A 107 -12.58 -14.30 20.99
N GLY A 108 -12.51 -15.59 20.63
CA GLY A 108 -13.69 -16.37 20.24
C GLY A 108 -14.09 -16.29 18.76
N MET A 109 -13.56 -15.34 17.99
CA MET A 109 -13.81 -15.31 16.53
C MET A 109 -12.99 -16.37 15.79
N THR A 110 -13.66 -17.11 14.92
CA THR A 110 -12.99 -17.98 13.95
C THR A 110 -12.33 -17.14 12.84
N ARG A 111 -11.49 -17.78 12.03
CA ARG A 111 -10.93 -17.12 10.83
C ARG A 111 -12.01 -16.80 9.80
N ASP A 112 -13.04 -17.63 9.71
CA ASP A 112 -14.15 -17.44 8.77
C ASP A 112 -15.09 -16.31 9.22
N ASP A 113 -15.33 -16.15 10.51
CA ASP A 113 -16.11 -15.02 11.05
C ASP A 113 -15.41 -13.69 10.74
N LEU A 114 -14.09 -13.63 10.97
CA LEU A 114 -13.28 -12.46 10.64
C LEU A 114 -13.30 -12.16 9.13
N PHE A 115 -13.15 -13.19 8.31
CA PHE A 115 -13.21 -13.06 6.86
C PHE A 115 -14.56 -12.49 6.41
N ASN A 116 -15.68 -13.08 6.83
CA ASN A 116 -17.03 -12.65 6.44
C ASN A 116 -17.30 -11.19 6.82
N THR A 117 -16.90 -10.80 8.03
CA THR A 117 -17.08 -9.42 8.51
C THR A 117 -16.27 -8.44 7.66
N ASN A 118 -14.99 -8.70 7.44
CA ASN A 118 -14.13 -7.79 6.68
C ASN A 118 -14.47 -7.79 5.18
N ALA A 119 -14.86 -8.92 4.62
CA ALA A 119 -15.34 -9.04 3.25
C ALA A 119 -16.57 -8.14 3.01
N SER A 120 -17.54 -8.14 3.94
CA SER A 120 -18.73 -7.28 3.87
C SER A 120 -18.34 -5.80 3.91
N ILE A 121 -17.48 -5.40 4.84
CA ILE A 121 -17.02 -4.01 4.97
C ILE A 121 -16.33 -3.57 3.67
N VAL A 122 -15.39 -4.37 3.17
CA VAL A 122 -14.62 -4.02 1.96
C VAL A 122 -15.52 -3.97 0.73
N ARG A 123 -16.46 -4.94 0.58
CA ARG A 123 -17.45 -4.94 -0.50
C ARG A 123 -18.26 -3.64 -0.51
N ASP A 124 -18.79 -3.22 0.63
CA ASP A 124 -19.69 -2.07 0.70
C ASP A 124 -18.92 -0.75 0.44
N LEU A 125 -17.69 -0.64 0.94
CA LEU A 125 -16.80 0.47 0.62
C LEU A 125 -16.44 0.49 -0.87
N ALA A 126 -16.14 -0.67 -1.46
CA ALA A 126 -15.82 -0.81 -2.88
C ALA A 126 -17.00 -0.47 -3.79
N LYS A 127 -18.23 -0.87 -3.42
CA LYS A 127 -19.44 -0.49 -4.16
C LYS A 127 -19.59 1.03 -4.24
N LYS A 128 -19.45 1.73 -3.11
CA LYS A 128 -19.55 3.18 -3.09
C LYS A 128 -18.39 3.84 -3.84
N ALA A 129 -17.18 3.29 -3.75
CA ALA A 129 -16.04 3.78 -4.53
C ALA A 129 -16.26 3.60 -6.04
N ALA A 130 -16.79 2.46 -6.49
CA ALA A 130 -17.13 2.22 -7.89
C ALA A 130 -18.20 3.18 -8.42
N GLU A 131 -19.15 3.59 -7.56
CA GLU A 131 -20.21 4.54 -7.90
C GLU A 131 -19.69 5.98 -8.01
N VAL A 132 -18.88 6.44 -7.04
CA VAL A 132 -18.55 7.85 -6.84
C VAL A 132 -17.18 8.24 -7.38
N ALA A 133 -16.21 7.33 -7.29
CA ALA A 133 -14.81 7.53 -7.69
C ALA A 133 -14.29 6.37 -8.55
N PRO A 134 -14.93 6.02 -9.69
CA PRO A 134 -14.60 4.84 -10.49
C PRO A 134 -13.18 4.84 -11.06
N ASN A 135 -12.56 6.01 -11.14
CA ASN A 135 -11.22 6.19 -11.69
C ASN A 135 -10.13 6.26 -10.62
N ALA A 136 -10.49 6.20 -9.34
CA ALA A 136 -9.52 6.27 -8.24
C ALA A 136 -8.61 5.04 -8.18
N HIS A 137 -7.41 5.22 -7.66
CA HIS A 137 -6.50 4.14 -7.30
C HIS A 137 -6.87 3.59 -5.91
N LEU A 138 -6.99 2.28 -5.80
CA LEU A 138 -7.48 1.59 -4.60
C LEU A 138 -6.35 0.82 -3.92
N LEU A 139 -5.99 1.21 -2.70
CA LEU A 139 -4.96 0.60 -1.87
C LEU A 139 -5.64 -0.21 -0.76
N ILE A 140 -5.67 -1.52 -0.89
CA ILE A 140 -6.34 -2.42 0.04
C ILE A 140 -5.36 -2.90 1.11
N ILE A 141 -5.69 -2.60 2.37
CA ILE A 141 -4.93 -3.01 3.56
C ILE A 141 -5.76 -4.00 4.38
N SER A 142 -7.08 -3.96 4.22
CA SER A 142 -8.03 -4.79 4.96
C SER A 142 -7.76 -6.28 4.79
N ASN A 143 -7.54 -6.99 5.91
CA ASN A 143 -7.25 -8.42 5.89
C ASN A 143 -8.53 -9.28 5.82
N PRO A 144 -8.42 -10.44 5.17
CA PRO A 144 -7.25 -11.04 4.51
C PRO A 144 -7.05 -10.50 3.08
N VAL A 145 -5.92 -9.81 2.84
CA VAL A 145 -5.63 -9.12 1.57
C VAL A 145 -5.75 -10.04 0.36
N ASN A 146 -5.29 -11.31 0.48
CA ASN A 146 -5.35 -12.29 -0.61
C ASN A 146 -6.78 -12.53 -1.12
N SER A 147 -7.80 -12.28 -0.31
CA SER A 147 -9.20 -12.44 -0.67
C SER A 147 -9.93 -11.11 -0.87
N THR A 148 -9.58 -10.08 -0.09
CA THR A 148 -10.28 -8.78 -0.16
C THR A 148 -9.97 -8.02 -1.45
N VAL A 149 -8.76 -8.13 -1.99
CA VAL A 149 -8.42 -7.54 -3.30
C VAL A 149 -9.24 -8.17 -4.42
N PRO A 150 -9.34 -9.50 -4.57
CA PRO A 150 -10.29 -10.12 -5.51
C PRO A 150 -11.75 -9.69 -5.31
N ILE A 151 -12.23 -9.52 -4.07
CA ILE A 151 -13.58 -9.01 -3.80
C ILE A 151 -13.77 -7.63 -4.42
N VAL A 152 -12.83 -6.70 -4.20
CA VAL A 152 -12.88 -5.36 -4.79
C VAL A 152 -12.87 -5.42 -6.31
N ALA A 153 -12.01 -6.26 -6.91
CA ALA A 153 -11.96 -6.46 -8.35
C ALA A 153 -13.32 -6.89 -8.91
N GLU A 154 -13.96 -7.89 -8.30
CA GLU A 154 -15.27 -8.38 -8.76
C GLU A 154 -16.38 -7.34 -8.60
N VAL A 155 -16.37 -6.54 -7.51
CA VAL A 155 -17.29 -5.42 -7.33
C VAL A 155 -17.13 -4.39 -8.47
N PHE A 156 -15.89 -4.00 -8.79
CA PHE A 156 -15.62 -3.04 -9.86
C PHE A 156 -15.93 -3.62 -11.26
N LYS A 157 -15.68 -4.91 -11.49
CA LYS A 157 -16.07 -5.62 -12.72
C LYS A 157 -17.60 -5.60 -12.90
N LYS A 158 -18.34 -5.91 -11.83
CA LYS A 158 -19.82 -5.88 -11.85
C LYS A 158 -20.36 -4.48 -12.13
N ALA A 159 -19.68 -3.44 -11.65
CA ALA A 159 -20.01 -2.04 -11.93
C ALA A 159 -19.56 -1.58 -13.33
N GLY A 160 -18.78 -2.37 -14.07
CA GLY A 160 -18.27 -2.02 -15.41
C GLY A 160 -17.13 -0.97 -15.41
N VAL A 161 -16.47 -0.77 -14.29
CA VAL A 161 -15.43 0.27 -14.10
C VAL A 161 -14.07 -0.28 -13.63
N TYR A 162 -13.86 -1.58 -13.76
CA TYR A 162 -12.63 -2.21 -13.32
C TYR A 162 -11.44 -1.89 -14.21
N ASP A 163 -10.39 -1.35 -13.61
CA ASP A 163 -9.07 -1.18 -14.21
C ASP A 163 -8.02 -1.89 -13.35
N PRO A 164 -7.41 -3.00 -13.82
CA PRO A 164 -6.44 -3.77 -13.04
C PRO A 164 -5.17 -2.96 -12.70
N LYS A 165 -4.89 -1.88 -13.41
CA LYS A 165 -3.75 -1.00 -13.14
C LYS A 165 -3.93 -0.13 -11.91
N LYS A 166 -5.15 -0.04 -11.37
CA LYS A 166 -5.52 0.88 -10.29
C LYS A 166 -5.91 0.18 -8.99
N LEU A 167 -5.78 -1.14 -8.92
CA LEU A 167 -6.11 -1.92 -7.73
C LEU A 167 -4.87 -2.60 -7.16
N TYR A 168 -4.56 -2.33 -5.88
CA TYR A 168 -3.38 -2.81 -5.19
C TYR A 168 -3.72 -3.40 -3.84
N GLY A 169 -3.23 -4.59 -3.54
CA GLY A 169 -3.05 -5.06 -2.17
C GLY A 169 -1.70 -4.59 -1.64
N VAL A 170 -1.70 -3.90 -0.52
CA VAL A 170 -0.49 -3.32 0.06
C VAL A 170 0.27 -4.38 0.83
N THR A 171 1.38 -4.87 0.26
CA THR A 171 2.29 -5.87 0.86
C THR A 171 3.61 -5.27 1.35
N THR A 172 3.73 -3.96 1.33
CA THR A 172 4.94 -3.21 1.71
C THR A 172 5.42 -3.51 3.14
N LEU A 173 4.50 -3.90 4.05
CA LEU A 173 4.91 -4.29 5.39
C LEU A 173 5.77 -5.57 5.40
N ASP A 174 5.52 -6.50 4.49
CA ASP A 174 6.31 -7.73 4.37
C ASP A 174 7.73 -7.41 3.89
N VAL A 175 7.86 -6.51 2.92
CA VAL A 175 9.15 -5.97 2.46
C VAL A 175 9.88 -5.26 3.59
N THR A 176 9.18 -4.40 4.33
CA THR A 176 9.73 -3.64 5.46
C THR A 176 10.26 -4.56 6.56
N ARG A 177 9.49 -5.60 6.92
CA ARG A 177 9.89 -6.62 7.91
C ARG A 177 11.10 -7.43 7.43
N ALA A 178 11.03 -7.93 6.20
CA ALA A 178 12.10 -8.72 5.60
C ALA A 178 13.43 -7.94 5.58
N SER A 179 13.37 -6.67 5.15
CA SER A 179 14.52 -5.76 5.13
C SER A 179 15.08 -5.50 6.53
N THR A 180 14.22 -5.24 7.51
CA THR A 180 14.60 -5.00 8.90
C THR A 180 15.23 -6.26 9.54
N PHE A 181 14.63 -7.43 9.33
CA PHE A 181 15.12 -8.66 9.93
C PHE A 181 16.43 -9.13 9.30
N LEU A 182 16.55 -9.01 7.98
CA LEU A 182 17.80 -9.30 7.28
C LEU A 182 18.93 -8.35 7.68
N SER A 183 18.64 -7.07 7.88
CA SER A 183 19.62 -6.08 8.30
C SER A 183 20.25 -6.43 9.65
N GLY A 184 19.47 -7.01 10.57
CA GLY A 184 19.96 -7.50 11.86
C GLY A 184 20.94 -8.68 11.76
N ILE A 185 20.93 -9.43 10.65
CA ILE A 185 21.87 -10.53 10.37
C ILE A 185 23.07 -10.00 9.56
N SER A 186 22.82 -9.23 8.52
CA SER A 186 23.85 -8.76 7.58
C SER A 186 24.69 -7.60 8.12
N GLY A 187 24.24 -6.92 9.18
CA GLY A 187 24.87 -5.69 9.70
C GLY A 187 24.74 -4.47 8.80
N LYS A 188 24.02 -4.56 7.67
CA LYS A 188 23.74 -3.44 6.77
C LYS A 188 22.59 -2.58 7.32
N LYS A 189 22.46 -1.36 6.84
CA LYS A 189 21.31 -0.51 7.22
C LYS A 189 20.00 -1.05 6.63
N PRO A 190 18.88 -1.05 7.38
CA PRO A 190 17.59 -1.55 6.87
C PRO A 190 17.15 -0.90 5.56
N VAL A 191 17.38 0.39 5.39
CA VAL A 191 17.04 1.15 4.19
C VAL A 191 17.85 0.75 2.95
N ASP A 192 19.03 0.18 3.14
CA ASP A 192 19.91 -0.31 2.09
C ASP A 192 19.73 -1.82 1.83
N THR A 193 18.88 -2.48 2.64
CA THR A 193 18.63 -3.92 2.63
C THR A 193 17.21 -4.18 2.12
N ILE A 194 17.00 -3.97 0.82
CA ILE A 194 15.68 -4.23 0.21
C ILE A 194 15.57 -5.71 -0.13
N VAL A 195 14.56 -6.37 0.44
CA VAL A 195 14.20 -7.76 0.15
C VAL A 195 12.92 -7.75 -0.67
N PRO A 196 12.94 -8.15 -1.95
CA PRO A 196 11.70 -8.35 -2.67
C PRO A 196 10.88 -9.45 -1.98
N VAL A 197 9.59 -9.20 -1.73
CA VAL A 197 8.68 -10.19 -1.19
C VAL A 197 7.56 -10.40 -2.20
N VAL A 198 7.36 -11.65 -2.61
CA VAL A 198 6.42 -12.02 -3.67
C VAL A 198 5.37 -13.00 -3.15
N GLY A 199 4.36 -13.29 -3.97
CA GLY A 199 3.30 -14.24 -3.63
C GLY A 199 2.03 -13.55 -3.15
N GLY A 200 1.73 -13.63 -1.86
CA GLY A 200 0.57 -13.03 -1.21
C GLY A 200 0.94 -12.35 0.12
N HIS A 201 -0.06 -12.20 1.00
CA HIS A 201 0.07 -11.48 2.28
C HIS A 201 -0.45 -12.30 3.48
N SER A 202 -0.27 -13.61 3.48
CA SER A 202 -0.64 -14.42 4.64
C SER A 202 0.20 -15.70 4.75
N GLY A 203 0.89 -15.88 5.88
CA GLY A 203 1.63 -17.11 6.21
C GLY A 203 2.52 -17.59 5.06
N VAL A 204 2.32 -18.83 4.63
CA VAL A 204 3.13 -19.48 3.58
C VAL A 204 3.05 -18.80 2.21
N THR A 205 2.06 -17.94 1.98
CA THR A 205 1.98 -17.20 0.72
C THR A 205 2.97 -16.03 0.62
N ILE A 206 3.62 -15.67 1.73
CA ILE A 206 4.65 -14.63 1.78
C ILE A 206 5.98 -15.27 1.43
N VAL A 207 6.56 -14.93 0.27
CA VAL A 207 7.81 -15.49 -0.22
C VAL A 207 8.89 -14.41 -0.31
N PRO A 208 9.79 -14.30 0.69
CA PRO A 208 10.90 -13.37 0.63
C PRO A 208 12.01 -13.90 -0.28
N LEU A 209 12.45 -13.09 -1.23
CA LEU A 209 13.53 -13.44 -2.16
C LEU A 209 14.88 -12.97 -1.60
N LEU A 210 15.39 -13.70 -0.60
CA LEU A 210 16.65 -13.39 0.07
C LEU A 210 17.84 -13.47 -0.89
N SER A 211 17.78 -14.35 -1.91
CA SER A 211 18.82 -14.48 -2.94
C SER A 211 18.97 -13.23 -3.82
N GLN A 212 17.96 -12.38 -3.85
CA GLN A 212 17.94 -11.13 -4.62
C GLN A 212 18.18 -9.89 -3.73
N ALA A 213 18.30 -10.09 -2.42
CA ALA A 213 18.44 -9.01 -1.46
C ALA A 213 19.90 -8.59 -1.26
N ASN A 214 20.12 -7.28 -1.06
CA ASN A 214 21.43 -6.80 -0.65
C ASN A 214 21.73 -7.25 0.78
N GLY A 215 22.64 -8.22 0.94
CA GLY A 215 23.00 -8.85 2.22
C GLY A 215 22.34 -10.20 2.44
N GLY A 216 21.62 -10.73 1.47
CA GLY A 216 21.06 -12.09 1.53
C GLY A 216 22.13 -13.17 1.63
N ASP A 217 23.32 -12.91 1.10
CA ASP A 217 24.51 -13.75 1.19
C ASP A 217 25.04 -13.94 2.64
N ALA A 218 24.67 -13.05 3.55
CA ALA A 218 25.01 -13.17 4.97
C ALA A 218 24.17 -14.21 5.71
N VAL A 219 23.09 -14.70 5.11
CA VAL A 219 22.19 -15.68 5.72
C VAL A 219 22.74 -17.09 5.49
N ALA A 220 23.14 -17.77 6.56
CA ALA A 220 23.58 -19.16 6.46
C ALA A 220 22.41 -20.06 6.04
N LYS A 221 22.69 -21.02 5.14
CA LYS A 221 21.72 -22.03 4.71
C LYS A 221 21.25 -22.92 5.87
N GLY A 222 20.11 -23.53 5.70
CA GLY A 222 19.50 -24.39 6.72
C GLY A 222 18.78 -23.59 7.81
N GLU A 223 19.03 -23.88 9.06
CA GLU A 223 18.25 -23.39 10.20
C GLU A 223 18.13 -21.85 10.28
N GLN A 224 19.19 -21.11 9.97
CA GLN A 224 19.13 -19.65 10.00
C GLN A 224 18.23 -19.10 8.91
N TYR A 225 18.32 -19.65 7.70
CA TYR A 225 17.43 -19.29 6.58
C TYR A 225 15.98 -19.61 6.92
N GLU A 226 15.68 -20.80 7.41
CA GLU A 226 14.33 -21.24 7.77
C GLU A 226 13.73 -20.35 8.87
N LYS A 227 14.51 -20.05 9.92
CA LYS A 227 14.08 -19.13 10.99
C LYS A 227 13.78 -17.73 10.48
N LEU A 228 14.62 -17.20 9.59
CA LEU A 228 14.39 -15.88 9.01
C LEU A 228 13.12 -15.85 8.15
N VAL A 229 12.97 -16.80 7.23
CA VAL A 229 11.78 -16.95 6.38
C VAL A 229 10.53 -17.08 7.24
N HIS A 230 10.53 -17.98 8.22
CA HIS A 230 9.41 -18.15 9.14
C HIS A 230 9.07 -16.86 9.88
N ARG A 231 10.07 -16.13 10.38
CA ARG A 231 9.85 -14.86 11.06
C ARG A 231 9.23 -13.79 10.13
N ILE A 232 9.64 -13.77 8.86
CA ILE A 232 9.06 -12.86 7.86
C ILE A 232 7.58 -13.24 7.59
N GLN A 233 7.31 -14.53 7.39
CA GLN A 233 5.96 -15.04 7.11
C GLN A 233 4.97 -14.82 8.28
N PHE A 234 5.46 -14.95 9.51
CA PHE A 234 4.64 -14.91 10.73
C PHE A 234 4.94 -13.70 11.64
N GLY A 235 5.61 -12.67 11.13
CA GLY A 235 5.92 -11.45 11.88
C GLY A 235 4.69 -10.70 12.41
N GLY A 236 3.51 -10.94 11.81
CA GLY A 236 2.24 -10.46 12.35
C GLY A 236 1.87 -11.10 13.68
N ASP A 237 2.11 -12.40 13.83
CA ASP A 237 1.81 -13.16 15.05
C ASP A 237 2.72 -12.74 16.21
N GLU A 238 4.00 -12.37 15.92
CA GLU A 238 4.93 -11.79 16.89
C GLU A 238 4.32 -10.54 17.56
N VAL A 239 3.71 -9.65 16.74
CA VAL A 239 3.06 -8.43 17.25
C VAL A 239 1.78 -8.74 18.03
N VAL A 240 0.94 -9.66 17.54
CA VAL A 240 -0.28 -10.09 18.23
C VAL A 240 0.05 -10.65 19.61
N LYS A 241 1.08 -11.50 19.69
CA LYS A 241 1.57 -12.07 20.96
C LYS A 241 2.10 -10.99 21.90
N ALA A 242 2.91 -10.06 21.40
CA ALA A 242 3.45 -8.95 22.20
C ALA A 242 2.40 -7.97 22.70
N LYS A 243 1.21 -7.94 22.07
CA LYS A 243 0.05 -7.15 22.48
C LYS A 243 -1.00 -7.94 23.28
N ASP A 244 -0.66 -9.12 23.77
CA ASP A 244 -1.57 -10.01 24.53
C ASP A 244 -2.91 -10.26 23.80
N GLY A 245 -2.88 -10.33 22.46
CA GLY A 245 -4.06 -10.51 21.63
C GLY A 245 -4.92 -9.25 21.41
N ALA A 246 -4.51 -8.09 21.93
CA ALA A 246 -5.27 -6.84 21.81
C ALA A 246 -5.17 -6.17 20.41
N GLY A 247 -4.78 -6.91 19.39
CA GLY A 247 -4.71 -6.46 18.02
C GLY A 247 -3.43 -6.88 17.30
N SER A 248 -3.34 -6.50 16.05
CA SER A 248 -2.19 -6.80 15.17
C SER A 248 -1.28 -5.58 14.98
N ALA A 249 -0.41 -5.63 13.97
CA ALA A 249 0.40 -4.48 13.57
C ALA A 249 -0.48 -3.28 13.20
N THR A 250 -0.16 -2.13 13.74
CA THR A 250 -0.85 -0.86 13.51
C THR A 250 0.12 0.19 12.98
N LEU A 251 1.12 0.56 13.79
CA LEU A 251 2.08 1.63 13.45
C LEU A 251 2.97 1.25 12.26
N SER A 252 3.53 0.04 12.25
CA SER A 252 4.35 -0.44 11.13
C SER A 252 3.53 -0.65 9.86
N MET A 253 2.24 -1.01 9.97
CA MET A 253 1.35 -1.08 8.81
C MET A 253 1.02 0.31 8.28
N ALA A 254 0.75 1.28 9.16
CA ALA A 254 0.54 2.67 8.76
C ALA A 254 1.76 3.25 8.04
N TYR A 255 2.95 2.98 8.55
CA TYR A 255 4.21 3.35 7.89
C TYR A 255 4.33 2.73 6.48
N ALA A 256 4.15 1.42 6.37
CA ALA A 256 4.23 0.71 5.09
C ALA A 256 3.20 1.23 4.06
N ALA A 257 1.98 1.51 4.51
CA ALA A 257 0.94 2.09 3.67
C ALA A 257 1.29 3.51 3.22
N ALA A 258 1.88 4.33 4.10
CA ALA A 258 2.33 5.67 3.75
C ALA A 258 3.48 5.64 2.73
N VAL A 259 4.43 4.70 2.86
CA VAL A 259 5.52 4.48 1.89
C VAL A 259 4.94 4.12 0.52
N PHE A 260 4.05 3.13 0.44
CA PHE A 260 3.43 2.76 -0.83
C PHE A 260 2.61 3.90 -1.43
N SER A 261 1.85 4.62 -0.60
CA SER A 261 1.07 5.78 -1.05
C SER A 261 1.97 6.89 -1.62
N ASP A 262 3.10 7.19 -0.98
CA ASP A 262 4.08 8.16 -1.46
C ASP A 262 4.66 7.75 -2.82
N SER A 263 5.07 6.48 -2.95
CA SER A 263 5.56 5.91 -4.21
C SER A 263 4.52 6.04 -5.33
N LEU A 264 3.26 5.70 -5.06
CA LEU A 264 2.17 5.85 -6.03
C LEU A 264 1.95 7.32 -6.39
N LEU A 265 1.87 8.22 -5.41
CA LEU A 265 1.66 9.66 -5.65
C LEU A 265 2.78 10.27 -6.49
N LYS A 266 4.04 9.90 -6.25
CA LYS A 266 5.19 10.28 -7.10
C LYS A 266 5.03 9.81 -8.53
N ALA A 267 4.67 8.54 -8.71
CA ALA A 267 4.44 7.95 -10.04
C ALA A 267 3.30 8.66 -10.79
N LEU A 268 2.17 8.92 -10.12
CA LEU A 268 1.02 9.66 -10.68
C LEU A 268 1.41 11.09 -11.08
N ASN A 269 2.37 11.71 -10.39
CA ASN A 269 2.92 13.02 -10.74
C ASN A 269 3.99 12.94 -11.83
N GLY A 270 4.28 11.76 -12.37
CA GLY A 270 5.14 11.54 -13.52
C GLY A 270 6.60 11.26 -13.18
N GLU A 271 6.94 11.01 -11.93
CA GLU A 271 8.23 10.47 -11.56
C GLU A 271 8.37 9.07 -12.14
N LYS A 272 9.51 8.80 -12.78
CA LYS A 272 9.75 7.54 -13.49
C LYS A 272 10.62 6.60 -12.65
N GLY A 273 10.48 5.30 -12.92
CA GLY A 273 11.29 4.27 -12.30
C GLY A 273 10.89 3.91 -10.88
N ILE A 274 9.71 4.35 -10.44
CA ILE A 274 9.15 3.96 -9.14
C ILE A 274 8.78 2.48 -9.19
N LYS A 275 9.38 1.70 -8.29
CA LYS A 275 9.15 0.25 -8.17
C LYS A 275 8.76 -0.11 -6.76
N GLU A 276 7.68 -0.86 -6.63
CA GLU A 276 7.18 -1.39 -5.35
C GLU A 276 6.75 -2.85 -5.51
N CYS A 277 6.83 -3.64 -4.44
CA CYS A 277 6.13 -4.91 -4.39
C CYS A 277 4.66 -4.65 -4.07
N ALA A 278 3.76 -5.15 -4.91
CA ALA A 278 2.33 -5.00 -4.71
C ALA A 278 1.57 -6.24 -5.17
N TYR A 279 0.49 -6.56 -4.48
CA TYR A 279 -0.43 -7.64 -4.82
C TYR A 279 -1.45 -7.12 -5.83
N VAL A 280 -1.31 -7.52 -7.09
CA VAL A 280 -2.07 -7.03 -8.23
C VAL A 280 -2.61 -8.18 -9.08
N GLU A 281 -3.60 -7.92 -9.95
CA GLU A 281 -3.97 -8.89 -10.99
C GLU A 281 -2.74 -9.15 -11.88
N SER A 282 -2.34 -10.43 -11.98
CA SER A 282 -1.04 -10.81 -12.54
C SER A 282 -1.16 -12.00 -13.49
N PRO A 283 -0.42 -11.98 -14.61
CA PRO A 283 -0.37 -13.12 -15.53
C PRO A 283 0.55 -14.25 -15.03
N LEU A 284 1.43 -14.02 -14.02
CA LEU A 284 2.56 -14.89 -13.70
C LEU A 284 2.17 -16.32 -13.33
N TYR A 285 1.10 -16.51 -12.55
CA TYR A 285 0.61 -17.82 -12.09
C TYR A 285 -0.88 -18.01 -12.37
N LYS A 286 -1.41 -17.26 -13.34
CA LYS A 286 -2.83 -17.28 -13.71
C LYS A 286 -3.32 -18.69 -14.10
N ASP A 287 -2.52 -19.41 -14.84
CA ASP A 287 -2.85 -20.78 -15.29
C ASP A 287 -2.91 -21.79 -14.14
N GLN A 288 -2.33 -21.46 -12.98
CA GLN A 288 -2.40 -22.23 -11.74
C GLN A 288 -3.51 -21.72 -10.79
N GLY A 289 -4.37 -20.81 -11.26
CA GLY A 289 -5.48 -20.24 -10.49
C GLY A 289 -5.11 -19.03 -9.62
N ALA A 290 -3.84 -18.66 -9.52
CA ALA A 290 -3.43 -17.45 -8.81
C ALA A 290 -3.49 -16.23 -9.75
N THR A 291 -4.71 -15.73 -9.97
CA THR A 291 -4.97 -14.57 -10.84
C THR A 291 -4.50 -13.25 -10.26
N PHE A 292 -4.20 -13.20 -8.97
CA PHE A 292 -3.53 -12.09 -8.27
C PHE A 292 -2.24 -12.61 -7.65
N PHE A 293 -1.19 -11.79 -7.71
CA PHE A 293 0.12 -12.17 -7.21
C PHE A 293 0.93 -10.92 -6.84
N ALA A 294 1.61 -10.95 -5.69
CA ALA A 294 2.53 -9.89 -5.32
C ALA A 294 3.87 -10.09 -6.00
N THR A 295 4.35 -9.04 -6.65
CA THR A 295 5.66 -9.01 -7.32
C THR A 295 6.13 -7.55 -7.42
N PRO A 296 7.41 -7.28 -7.70
CA PRO A 296 7.81 -5.93 -8.06
C PRO A 296 7.02 -5.45 -9.29
N VAL A 297 6.43 -4.27 -9.17
CA VAL A 297 5.73 -3.58 -10.26
C VAL A 297 6.36 -2.21 -10.50
N THR A 298 6.40 -1.76 -11.73
CA THR A 298 6.71 -0.36 -12.06
C THR A 298 5.41 0.43 -12.03
N LEU A 299 5.39 1.49 -11.23
CA LEU A 299 4.30 2.45 -11.14
C LEU A 299 4.54 3.64 -12.07
N GLY A 300 3.49 4.14 -12.69
CA GLY A 300 3.52 5.32 -13.53
C GLY A 300 2.24 6.16 -13.43
N LYS A 301 2.06 7.08 -14.38
CA LYS A 301 0.95 8.05 -14.37
C LYS A 301 -0.45 7.44 -14.36
N ASN A 302 -0.58 6.21 -14.86
CA ASN A 302 -1.87 5.51 -14.95
C ASN A 302 -1.97 4.31 -13.99
N GLY A 303 -1.05 4.21 -13.02
CA GLY A 303 -0.96 3.09 -12.08
C GLY A 303 0.10 2.08 -12.48
N VAL A 304 -0.20 0.78 -12.45
CA VAL A 304 0.73 -0.28 -12.84
C VAL A 304 1.05 -0.19 -14.32
N GLU A 305 2.31 0.07 -14.66
CA GLU A 305 2.78 0.09 -16.05
C GLU A 305 3.42 -1.25 -16.45
N GLU A 306 4.13 -1.90 -15.53
CA GLU A 306 4.81 -3.16 -15.77
C GLU A 306 4.75 -4.06 -14.54
N ILE A 307 4.46 -5.34 -14.76
CA ILE A 307 4.54 -6.40 -13.76
C ILE A 307 5.81 -7.19 -14.03
N HIS A 308 6.77 -7.13 -13.12
CA HIS A 308 8.04 -7.82 -13.31
C HIS A 308 7.92 -9.31 -12.97
N PRO A 309 8.62 -10.18 -13.68
CA PRO A 309 8.72 -11.59 -13.31
C PRO A 309 9.43 -11.74 -11.96
N VAL A 310 9.22 -12.88 -11.30
CA VAL A 310 9.88 -13.20 -10.02
C VAL A 310 11.41 -13.18 -10.15
N GLY A 311 11.93 -13.41 -11.35
CA GLY A 311 13.36 -13.43 -11.63
C GLY A 311 14.00 -14.77 -11.24
N LYS A 312 15.32 -14.75 -11.08
CA LYS A 312 16.08 -15.94 -10.70
C LYS A 312 15.94 -16.18 -9.19
N VAL A 313 15.51 -17.35 -8.79
CA VAL A 313 15.28 -17.76 -7.40
C VAL A 313 16.24 -18.89 -7.00
N SER A 314 16.49 -19.06 -5.71
CA SER A 314 17.18 -20.22 -5.16
C SER A 314 16.27 -21.46 -5.13
N ALA A 315 16.84 -22.63 -4.92
CA ALA A 315 16.08 -23.87 -4.77
C ALA A 315 15.16 -23.86 -3.52
N GLU A 316 15.55 -23.15 -2.48
CA GLU A 316 14.75 -22.94 -1.28
C GLU A 316 13.54 -22.02 -1.57
N GLU A 317 13.77 -20.93 -2.32
CA GLU A 317 12.71 -19.99 -2.72
C GLU A 317 11.73 -20.61 -3.71
N GLU A 318 12.21 -21.49 -4.60
CA GLU A 318 11.35 -22.25 -5.52
C GLU A 318 10.35 -23.10 -4.75
N LYS A 319 10.80 -23.82 -3.71
CA LYS A 319 9.90 -24.61 -2.82
C LYS A 319 8.89 -23.72 -2.09
N LEU A 320 9.29 -22.51 -1.68
CA LEU A 320 8.36 -21.57 -1.07
C LEU A 320 7.28 -21.12 -2.08
N LEU A 321 7.64 -20.88 -3.34
CA LEU A 321 6.69 -20.54 -4.40
C LEU A 321 5.75 -21.69 -4.72
N GLU A 322 6.26 -22.94 -4.80
CA GLU A 322 5.46 -24.15 -5.00
C GLU A 322 4.40 -24.35 -3.91
N ALA A 323 4.72 -24.00 -2.65
CA ALA A 323 3.78 -24.05 -1.54
C ALA A 323 2.80 -22.85 -1.54
N ALA A 324 3.28 -21.66 -1.93
CA ALA A 324 2.51 -20.44 -1.89
C ALA A 324 1.40 -20.37 -2.94
N VAL A 325 1.69 -20.75 -4.19
CA VAL A 325 0.79 -20.56 -5.32
C VAL A 325 -0.56 -21.29 -5.16
N PRO A 326 -0.61 -22.60 -4.79
CA PRO A 326 -1.88 -23.29 -4.58
C PRO A 326 -2.70 -22.70 -3.42
N GLU A 327 -2.05 -22.27 -2.34
CA GLU A 327 -2.74 -21.65 -1.21
C GLU A 327 -3.30 -20.27 -1.59
N LEU A 328 -2.55 -19.51 -2.38
CA LEU A 328 -2.99 -18.24 -2.91
C LEU A 328 -4.20 -18.38 -3.82
N ALA A 329 -4.19 -19.38 -4.72
CA ALA A 329 -5.33 -19.70 -5.58
C ALA A 329 -6.61 -19.99 -4.77
N LYS A 330 -6.50 -20.72 -3.64
CA LYS A 330 -7.64 -20.97 -2.74
C LYS A 330 -8.15 -19.67 -2.09
N ASN A 331 -7.25 -18.80 -1.66
CA ASN A 331 -7.60 -17.52 -1.01
C ASN A 331 -8.32 -16.60 -2.01
N ILE A 332 -7.86 -16.53 -3.26
CA ILE A 332 -8.48 -15.77 -4.35
C ILE A 332 -9.88 -16.33 -4.64
N LYS A 333 -9.97 -17.64 -4.86
CA LYS A 333 -11.25 -18.33 -5.12
C LYS A 333 -12.26 -18.06 -4.02
N LYS A 334 -11.84 -18.13 -2.74
CA LYS A 334 -12.70 -17.81 -1.58
C LYS A 334 -13.28 -16.42 -1.67
N GLY A 335 -12.48 -15.42 -2.04
CA GLY A 335 -12.93 -14.01 -2.19
C GLY A 335 -13.94 -13.86 -3.33
N VAL A 336 -13.65 -14.44 -4.49
CA VAL A 336 -14.51 -14.39 -5.69
C VAL A 336 -15.86 -15.09 -5.43
N GLU A 337 -15.84 -16.31 -4.87
CA GLU A 337 -17.07 -17.05 -4.54
C GLU A 337 -17.91 -16.34 -3.49
N TRP A 338 -17.25 -15.74 -2.50
CA TRP A 338 -17.94 -15.00 -1.43
C TRP A 338 -18.71 -13.79 -1.99
N VAL A 339 -18.09 -12.98 -2.85
CA VAL A 339 -18.76 -11.80 -3.42
C VAL A 339 -19.84 -12.18 -4.42
N ALA A 340 -19.71 -13.30 -5.11
CA ALA A 340 -20.76 -13.83 -5.98
C ALA A 340 -22.02 -14.25 -5.16
N ALA A 341 -21.81 -14.83 -3.98
CA ALA A 341 -22.89 -15.23 -3.07
C ALA A 341 -23.46 -14.05 -2.26
N ASN A 342 -22.71 -12.94 -2.15
CA ASN A 342 -23.09 -11.74 -1.37
C ASN A 342 -22.99 -10.48 -2.26
N PRO A 343 -23.88 -10.32 -3.25
CA PRO A 343 -23.78 -9.30 -4.26
C PRO A 343 -23.95 -7.87 -3.72
#